data_63897902ab720e05f13f99d06d7ea051
#
_entry.id   63897902ab720e05f13f99d06d7ea051
#
_cell.length_a   1.000
_cell.length_b   1.000
_cell.length_c   1.000
_cell.angle_alpha   90.00
_cell.angle_beta   90.00
_cell.angle_gamma   90.00
#
_symmetry.space_group_name_H-M   'P 1'
#
loop_
_entity.id
_entity.type
_entity.pdbx_description
1 polymer ?
#
loop_
_entity_poly.entity_id
_entity_poly.type
_entity_poly.pdbx_seq_one_letter_code
_entity_poly.pdbx_strand_id
1 'polypeptide(L)'
;AVDRGIKCCSCAVCAAAKMTESARSKEPATPVPCPGMQIHVDICVMPVKSFSGAKYNLTATCAATGYMWEFALKSRSDAGAVVEDLADELSILLPSKHNIRVTVRSDNELAQGSFLRAAQKQGWINQSSSPYSSFQNGKGERPFRTIVAAVRAMLIESKLGPAFWEYAYTHAVFLENRIARGGQPSSYEQCFGKVPDFANVHPFGELVACWVQPLQRHKLE
;
A
#
# COMPACT_ATOMS: atom_id res chain seq x y z
N ALA A 1 7.97 37.83 -15.37
CA ALA A 1 9.15 36.97 -15.17
C ALA A 1 10.20 37.41 -16.20
N VAL A 2 11.27 38.08 -15.74
CA VAL A 2 12.38 38.53 -16.60
C VAL A 2 13.31 37.36 -16.77
N ASP A 3 13.29 36.79 -17.97
CA ASP A 3 14.25 35.80 -18.40
C ASP A 3 15.61 36.46 -18.58
N ARG A 4 16.45 36.41 -17.54
CA ARG A 4 17.83 36.82 -17.64
C ARG A 4 18.62 35.65 -18.21
N GLY A 5 18.74 35.63 -19.55
CA GLY A 5 19.57 34.67 -20.28
C GLY A 5 21.00 34.73 -19.79
N ILE A 6 21.35 34.00 -18.78
CA ILE A 6 22.72 33.73 -18.38
C ILE A 6 23.26 32.73 -19.37
N LYS A 7 23.99 33.22 -20.39
CA LYS A 7 24.80 32.36 -21.26
C LYS A 7 25.74 31.56 -20.37
N CYS A 8 25.49 30.28 -20.27
CA CYS A 8 26.33 29.37 -19.51
C CYS A 8 27.74 29.41 -20.07
N CYS A 9 28.72 29.86 -19.31
CA CYS A 9 30.11 29.73 -19.65
C CYS A 9 30.41 28.24 -19.84
N SER A 10 31.25 27.89 -20.81
CA SER A 10 31.69 26.52 -21.12
C SER A 10 32.60 25.91 -20.02
N CYS A 11 32.51 26.41 -18.81
CA CYS A 11 33.27 25.95 -17.65
C CYS A 11 32.70 24.62 -17.13
N ALA A 12 33.51 23.55 -17.22
CA ALA A 12 33.12 22.21 -16.73
C ALA A 12 32.77 22.19 -15.22
N VAL A 13 33.47 23.01 -14.42
CA VAL A 13 33.20 23.13 -12.99
C VAL A 13 31.83 23.78 -12.74
N CYS A 14 31.52 24.86 -13.47
CA CYS A 14 30.22 25.49 -13.38
C CYS A 14 29.07 24.58 -13.87
N ALA A 15 29.34 23.78 -14.91
CA ALA A 15 28.37 22.79 -15.40
C ALA A 15 28.13 21.72 -14.34
N ALA A 16 29.18 21.16 -13.75
CA ALA A 16 29.07 20.15 -12.70
C ALA A 16 28.35 20.68 -11.45
N ALA A 17 28.67 21.92 -11.02
CA ALA A 17 28.03 22.53 -9.86
C ALA A 17 26.55 22.89 -10.08
N LYS A 18 26.14 23.06 -11.33
CA LYS A 18 24.74 23.37 -11.70
C LYS A 18 23.98 22.17 -12.28
N MET A 19 24.60 20.98 -12.26
CA MET A 19 23.90 19.78 -12.69
C MET A 19 22.70 19.55 -11.79
N THR A 20 21.53 19.59 -12.39
CA THR A 20 20.29 19.17 -11.77
C THR A 20 19.90 17.83 -12.39
N GLU A 21 19.14 17.03 -11.64
CA GLU A 21 18.56 15.81 -12.17
C GLU A 21 17.81 16.12 -13.47
N SER A 22 18.09 15.36 -14.54
CA SER A 22 17.43 15.57 -15.84
C SER A 22 15.92 15.46 -15.69
N ALA A 23 15.18 16.25 -16.47
CA ALA A 23 13.74 16.13 -16.53
C ALA A 23 13.37 14.68 -16.89
N ARG A 24 12.51 14.08 -16.07
CA ARG A 24 12.10 12.68 -16.22
C ARG A 24 11.32 12.48 -17.50
N SER A 25 11.52 11.33 -18.15
CA SER A 25 10.69 10.93 -19.29
C SER A 25 9.22 10.99 -18.89
N LYS A 26 8.41 11.62 -19.72
CA LYS A 26 6.94 11.64 -19.59
C LYS A 26 6.30 10.41 -20.23
N GLU A 27 7.10 9.46 -20.68
CA GLU A 27 6.57 8.23 -21.26
C GLU A 27 5.72 7.49 -20.23
N PRO A 28 4.50 7.12 -20.59
CA PRO A 28 3.64 6.34 -19.71
C PRO A 28 4.31 5.00 -19.40
N ALA A 29 4.28 4.59 -18.13
CA ALA A 29 4.75 3.26 -17.74
C ALA A 29 3.99 2.20 -18.55
N THR A 30 4.70 1.16 -19.01
CA THR A 30 4.08 0.03 -19.71
C THR A 30 2.92 -0.49 -18.89
N PRO A 31 1.71 -0.59 -19.44
CA PRO A 31 0.55 -1.11 -18.71
C PRO A 31 0.82 -2.52 -18.19
N VAL A 32 0.46 -2.80 -16.95
CA VAL A 32 0.50 -4.15 -16.39
C VAL A 32 -0.75 -4.89 -16.88
N PRO A 33 -0.62 -6.03 -17.59
CA PRO A 33 -1.74 -6.62 -18.31
C PRO A 33 -2.83 -7.23 -17.44
N CYS A 34 -2.50 -7.67 -16.22
CA CYS A 34 -3.45 -8.31 -15.32
C CYS A 34 -3.34 -7.79 -13.89
N PRO A 35 -4.47 -7.74 -13.14
CA PRO A 35 -4.42 -7.58 -11.68
C PRO A 35 -3.53 -8.64 -11.03
N GLY A 36 -2.75 -8.26 -10.01
CA GLY A 36 -1.89 -9.17 -9.25
C GLY A 36 -0.53 -9.51 -9.88
N MET A 37 -0.31 -9.26 -11.18
CA MET A 37 0.98 -9.59 -11.82
C MET A 37 2.15 -8.74 -11.31
N GLN A 38 1.90 -7.52 -10.93
CA GLN A 38 2.91 -6.62 -10.38
C GLN A 38 2.35 -5.91 -9.16
N ILE A 39 3.08 -6.00 -8.06
CA ILE A 39 2.73 -5.36 -6.80
C ILE A 39 3.87 -4.46 -6.33
N HIS A 40 3.50 -3.32 -5.76
CA HIS A 40 4.40 -2.42 -5.05
C HIS A 40 4.24 -2.66 -3.57
N VAL A 41 5.32 -2.89 -2.85
CA VAL A 41 5.29 -3.18 -1.41
C VAL A 41 6.12 -2.14 -0.68
N ASP A 42 5.55 -1.61 0.39
CA ASP A 42 6.19 -0.60 1.24
C ASP A 42 5.88 -0.86 2.71
N ILE A 43 6.79 -0.48 3.62
CA ILE A 43 6.61 -0.58 5.06
C ILE A 43 6.67 0.79 5.70
N CYS A 44 5.62 1.13 6.40
CA CYS A 44 5.55 2.33 7.20
C CYS A 44 5.78 2.04 8.69
N VAL A 45 6.55 2.91 9.33
CA VAL A 45 6.70 2.92 10.79
C VAL A 45 5.61 3.81 11.38
N MET A 46 4.80 3.23 12.26
CA MET A 46 3.75 3.98 12.93
C MET A 46 4.29 4.69 14.19
N PRO A 47 3.80 5.91 14.51
CA PRO A 47 4.33 6.70 15.62
C PRO A 47 4.13 6.02 16.97
N VAL A 48 3.01 5.30 17.14
CA VAL A 48 2.67 4.56 18.36
C VAL A 48 2.44 3.08 18.04
N LYS A 49 2.61 2.21 19.04
CA LYS A 49 2.17 0.82 18.91
C LYS A 49 0.65 0.74 18.85
N SER A 50 0.12 -0.17 18.02
CA SER A 50 -1.31 -0.44 17.99
C SER A 50 -1.77 -1.15 19.27
N PHE A 51 -3.08 -1.30 19.40
CA PHE A 51 -3.68 -2.06 20.47
C PHE A 51 -3.23 -3.54 20.48
N SER A 52 -2.99 -4.14 19.30
CA SER A 52 -2.44 -5.50 19.15
C SER A 52 -0.91 -5.57 19.39
N GLY A 53 -0.25 -4.43 19.54
CA GLY A 53 1.21 -4.30 19.70
C GLY A 53 1.98 -4.11 18.40
N ALA A 54 1.30 -3.95 17.25
CA ALA A 54 1.95 -3.69 15.98
C ALA A 54 2.63 -2.30 15.96
N LYS A 55 3.77 -2.22 15.30
CA LYS A 55 4.57 -0.98 15.17
C LYS A 55 4.75 -0.55 13.72
N TYR A 56 4.52 -1.45 12.79
CA TYR A 56 4.71 -1.26 11.36
C TYR A 56 3.43 -1.62 10.62
N ASN A 57 3.20 -1.00 9.47
CA ASN A 57 2.20 -1.43 8.51
C ASN A 57 2.89 -1.70 7.18
N LEU A 58 2.70 -2.89 6.63
CA LEU A 58 3.11 -3.25 5.29
C LEU A 58 1.91 -3.06 4.38
N THR A 59 2.08 -2.29 3.32
CA THR A 59 1.06 -2.08 2.30
C THR A 59 1.56 -2.65 0.98
N ALA A 60 0.77 -3.52 0.36
CA ALA A 60 0.98 -4.02 -0.99
C ALA A 60 -0.05 -3.40 -1.93
N THR A 61 0.38 -2.87 -3.07
CA THR A 61 -0.50 -2.18 -4.03
C THR A 61 -0.37 -2.82 -5.41
N CYS A 62 -1.47 -3.24 -5.99
CA CYS A 62 -1.51 -3.76 -7.36
C CYS A 62 -1.21 -2.64 -8.37
N ALA A 63 -0.22 -2.83 -9.22
CA ALA A 63 0.17 -1.83 -10.20
C ALA A 63 -0.85 -1.61 -11.32
N ALA A 64 -1.67 -2.63 -11.62
CA ALA A 64 -2.69 -2.58 -12.66
C ALA A 64 -3.93 -1.80 -12.23
N THR A 65 -4.44 -2.06 -11.02
CA THR A 65 -5.75 -1.58 -10.55
C THR A 65 -5.66 -0.57 -9.41
N GLY A 66 -4.53 -0.51 -8.71
CA GLY A 66 -4.39 0.25 -7.48
C GLY A 66 -5.01 -0.43 -6.25
N TYR A 67 -5.51 -1.67 -6.38
CA TYR A 67 -6.02 -2.43 -5.23
C TYR A 67 -4.94 -2.63 -4.18
N MET A 68 -5.30 -2.44 -2.91
CA MET A 68 -4.35 -2.47 -1.80
C MET A 68 -4.67 -3.59 -0.82
N TRP A 69 -3.62 -4.24 -0.34
CA TRP A 69 -3.61 -5.12 0.82
C TRP A 69 -2.80 -4.47 1.92
N GLU A 70 -3.14 -4.72 3.16
CA GLU A 70 -2.42 -4.18 4.29
C GLU A 70 -2.22 -5.23 5.37
N PHE A 71 -1.11 -5.14 6.09
CA PHE A 71 -0.72 -6.08 7.12
C PHE A 71 -0.02 -5.34 8.26
N ALA A 72 -0.58 -5.43 9.46
CA ALA A 72 0.04 -4.86 10.64
C ALA A 72 1.13 -5.79 11.17
N LEU A 73 2.32 -5.26 11.45
CA LEU A 73 3.49 -6.02 11.87
C LEU A 73 4.01 -5.52 13.21
N LYS A 74 4.40 -6.45 14.10
CA LYS A 74 5.07 -6.11 15.36
C LYS A 74 6.55 -5.80 15.13
N SER A 75 7.18 -6.52 14.20
CA SER A 75 8.56 -6.36 13.77
C SER A 75 8.68 -6.36 12.26
N ARG A 76 9.70 -5.69 11.72
CA ARG A 76 10.01 -5.77 10.28
C ARG A 76 10.38 -7.18 9.82
N SER A 77 10.91 -8.01 10.71
CA SER A 77 11.20 -9.43 10.41
C SER A 77 9.95 -10.24 10.08
N ASP A 78 8.77 -9.80 10.56
CA ASP A 78 7.49 -10.48 10.34
C ASP A 78 6.99 -10.32 8.90
N ALA A 79 7.59 -9.40 8.12
CA ALA A 79 7.24 -9.19 6.71
C ALA A 79 7.36 -10.46 5.86
N GLY A 80 8.21 -11.42 6.26
CA GLY A 80 8.32 -12.71 5.56
C GLY A 80 7.07 -13.59 5.69
N ALA A 81 6.38 -13.55 6.82
CA ALA A 81 5.14 -14.31 7.02
C ALA A 81 3.99 -13.77 6.15
N VAL A 82 3.95 -12.44 5.96
CA VAL A 82 2.93 -11.78 5.12
C VAL A 82 2.95 -12.26 3.67
N VAL A 83 4.08 -12.75 3.17
CA VAL A 83 4.18 -13.21 1.78
C VAL A 83 3.26 -14.41 1.52
N GLU A 84 3.06 -15.29 2.48
CA GLU A 84 2.15 -16.43 2.36
C GLU A 84 0.71 -15.95 2.27
N ASP A 85 0.27 -15.09 3.20
CA ASP A 85 -1.06 -14.50 3.19
C ASP A 85 -1.32 -13.72 1.89
N LEU A 86 -0.34 -12.95 1.45
CA LEU A 86 -0.44 -12.18 0.20
C LEU A 86 -0.47 -13.09 -1.03
N ALA A 87 0.22 -14.22 -1.02
CA ALA A 87 0.20 -15.20 -2.10
C ALA A 87 -1.19 -15.85 -2.23
N ASP A 88 -1.83 -16.16 -1.11
CA ASP A 88 -3.19 -16.71 -1.08
C ASP A 88 -4.18 -15.70 -1.66
N GLU A 89 -4.11 -14.44 -1.25
CA GLU A 89 -4.95 -13.36 -1.79
C GLU A 89 -4.72 -13.15 -3.30
N LEU A 90 -3.47 -13.17 -3.75
CA LEU A 90 -3.14 -13.04 -5.16
C LEU A 90 -3.60 -14.25 -6.00
N SER A 91 -3.65 -15.43 -5.42
CA SER A 91 -4.11 -16.64 -6.11
C SER A 91 -5.56 -16.53 -6.58
N ILE A 92 -6.39 -15.74 -5.88
CA ILE A 92 -7.78 -15.45 -6.26
C ILE A 92 -7.86 -14.59 -7.52
N LEU A 93 -6.88 -13.70 -7.72
CA LEU A 93 -6.84 -12.76 -8.85
C LEU A 93 -6.16 -13.35 -10.08
N LEU A 94 -5.21 -14.25 -9.87
CA LEU A 94 -4.41 -14.82 -10.95
C LEU A 94 -5.09 -16.07 -11.51
N PRO A 95 -5.32 -16.13 -12.84
CA PRO A 95 -5.89 -17.33 -13.45
C PRO A 95 -4.96 -18.54 -13.24
N SER A 96 -5.50 -19.61 -12.70
CA SER A 96 -4.76 -20.83 -12.33
C SER A 96 -4.07 -21.57 -13.51
N LYS A 97 -4.28 -21.13 -14.74
CA LYS A 97 -3.80 -21.79 -15.96
C LYS A 97 -2.53 -21.17 -16.58
N HIS A 98 -2.03 -20.08 -16.05
CA HIS A 98 -0.85 -19.44 -16.62
C HIS A 98 0.28 -19.44 -15.60
N ASN A 99 1.47 -19.78 -16.06
CA ASN A 99 2.73 -19.68 -15.32
C ASN A 99 3.09 -18.20 -15.08
N ILE A 100 2.15 -17.45 -14.50
CA ILE A 100 2.27 -16.01 -14.26
C ILE A 100 3.14 -15.83 -13.03
N ARG A 101 4.30 -15.25 -13.24
CA ARG A 101 5.19 -14.87 -12.14
C ARG A 101 4.80 -13.50 -11.62
N VAL A 102 4.53 -13.41 -10.33
CA VAL A 102 4.31 -12.14 -9.65
C VAL A 102 5.63 -11.36 -9.61
N THR A 103 5.59 -10.11 -10.02
CA THR A 103 6.71 -9.18 -9.89
C THR A 103 6.47 -8.26 -8.71
N VAL A 104 7.38 -8.26 -7.74
CA VAL A 104 7.34 -7.39 -6.57
C VAL A 104 8.31 -6.24 -6.75
N ARG A 105 7.83 -5.02 -6.58
CA ARG A 105 8.68 -3.81 -6.45
C ARG A 105 8.67 -3.35 -5.01
N SER A 106 9.83 -3.31 -4.41
CA SER A 106 10.03 -2.86 -3.04
C SER A 106 11.23 -1.92 -2.95
N ASP A 107 11.35 -1.22 -1.83
CA ASP A 107 12.58 -0.51 -1.51
C ASP A 107 13.73 -1.48 -1.18
N ASN A 108 14.95 -0.94 -1.06
CA ASN A 108 16.14 -1.75 -0.78
C ASN A 108 16.09 -2.45 0.58
N GLU A 109 15.32 -1.97 1.53
CA GLU A 109 15.23 -2.55 2.85
C GLU A 109 14.46 -3.87 2.83
N LEU A 110 13.32 -3.91 2.15
CA LEU A 110 12.55 -5.13 1.91
C LEU A 110 13.26 -6.09 0.96
N ALA A 111 14.03 -5.54 0.03
CA ALA A 111 14.78 -6.30 -0.97
C ALA A 111 15.92 -7.15 -0.40
N GLN A 112 16.23 -7.10 0.89
CA GLN A 112 17.33 -7.84 1.53
C GLN A 112 16.88 -8.69 2.74
N GLY A 113 15.61 -8.58 3.15
CA GLY A 113 15.10 -9.13 4.40
C GLY A 113 14.41 -10.50 4.28
N SER A 114 13.62 -10.81 5.31
CA SER A 114 12.77 -12.02 5.38
C SER A 114 11.73 -12.04 4.26
N PHE A 115 11.21 -10.87 3.87
CA PHE A 115 10.25 -10.71 2.77
C PHE A 115 10.81 -11.25 1.45
N LEU A 116 12.03 -10.84 1.06
CA LEU A 116 12.64 -11.29 -0.19
C LEU A 116 12.80 -12.82 -0.22
N ARG A 117 13.30 -13.41 0.89
CA ARG A 117 13.48 -14.86 0.96
C ARG A 117 12.16 -15.62 0.81
N ALA A 118 11.10 -15.13 1.43
CA ALA A 118 9.77 -15.70 1.31
C ALA A 118 9.20 -15.53 -0.11
N ALA A 119 9.33 -14.34 -0.70
CA ALA A 119 8.90 -14.08 -2.08
C ALA A 119 9.63 -14.99 -3.10
N GLN A 120 10.93 -15.21 -2.91
CA GLN A 120 11.71 -16.13 -3.75
C GLN A 120 11.22 -17.57 -3.63
N LYS A 121 10.83 -18.04 -2.44
CA LYS A 121 10.22 -19.36 -2.24
C LYS A 121 8.91 -19.52 -2.99
N GLN A 122 8.12 -18.44 -3.09
CA GLN A 122 6.89 -18.39 -3.90
C GLN A 122 7.17 -18.25 -5.40
N GLY A 123 8.43 -18.19 -5.84
CA GLY A 123 8.79 -18.01 -7.23
C GLY A 123 8.56 -16.60 -7.77
N TRP A 124 8.38 -15.61 -6.90
CA TRP A 124 8.19 -14.22 -7.30
C TRP A 124 9.49 -13.57 -7.76
N ILE A 125 9.35 -12.63 -8.70
CA ILE A 125 10.48 -11.84 -9.22
C ILE A 125 10.55 -10.55 -8.41
N ASN A 126 11.66 -10.32 -7.71
CA ASN A 126 11.90 -9.06 -7.01
C ASN A 126 12.61 -8.06 -7.93
N GLN A 127 12.04 -6.87 -8.05
CA GLN A 127 12.64 -5.71 -8.70
C GLN A 127 12.85 -4.63 -7.64
N SER A 128 14.07 -4.53 -7.10
CA SER A 128 14.39 -3.43 -6.21
C SER A 128 14.40 -2.11 -6.99
N SER A 129 13.86 -1.04 -6.41
CA SER A 129 14.03 0.31 -6.95
C SER A 129 15.49 0.71 -6.81
N SER A 130 16.04 1.37 -7.85
CA SER A 130 17.41 1.87 -7.77
C SER A 130 17.58 2.83 -6.60
N PRO A 131 18.72 2.83 -5.90
CA PRO A 131 19.03 3.84 -4.91
C PRO A 131 18.81 5.23 -5.49
N TYR A 132 18.17 6.12 -4.74
CA TYR A 132 17.80 7.49 -5.14
C TYR A 132 16.69 7.63 -6.19
N SER A 133 15.98 6.57 -6.57
CA SER A 133 14.82 6.64 -7.46
C SER A 133 13.50 6.47 -6.70
N SER A 134 13.31 7.22 -5.60
CA SER A 134 12.06 7.29 -4.83
C SER A 134 10.82 7.57 -5.70
N PHE A 135 11.05 8.20 -6.85
CA PHE A 135 10.02 8.47 -7.85
C PHE A 135 9.45 7.21 -8.53
N GLN A 136 10.22 6.13 -8.66
CA GLN A 136 9.69 4.88 -9.23
C GLN A 136 8.64 4.25 -8.30
N ASN A 137 8.67 4.60 -7.01
CA ASN A 137 7.65 4.27 -6.01
C ASN A 137 6.51 5.29 -5.91
N GLY A 138 6.51 6.36 -6.70
CA GLY A 138 5.49 7.42 -6.63
C GLY A 138 4.05 6.93 -6.85
N LYS A 139 3.85 5.76 -7.47
CA LYS A 139 2.56 5.06 -7.51
C LYS A 139 2.19 4.44 -6.15
N GLY A 140 3.14 4.13 -5.29
CA GLY A 140 2.93 3.64 -3.93
C GLY A 140 2.82 4.76 -2.89
N GLU A 141 3.58 5.85 -3.02
CA GLU A 141 3.61 6.95 -2.03
C GLU A 141 2.32 7.77 -1.95
N ARG A 142 1.64 8.02 -3.10
CA ARG A 142 0.39 8.79 -3.12
C ARG A 142 -0.75 8.06 -2.42
N PRO A 143 -1.04 6.78 -2.71
CA PRO A 143 -2.04 6.01 -1.98
C PRO A 143 -1.75 5.98 -0.48
N PHE A 144 -0.50 5.76 -0.10
CA PHE A 144 -0.09 5.75 1.30
C PHE A 144 -0.46 7.05 2.03
N ARG A 145 -0.14 8.22 1.48
CA ARG A 145 -0.51 9.51 2.08
C ARG A 145 -2.02 9.67 2.21
N THR A 146 -2.78 9.21 1.24
CA THR A 146 -4.26 9.24 1.27
C THR A 146 -4.78 8.37 2.41
N ILE A 147 -4.27 7.14 2.56
CA ILE A 147 -4.68 6.24 3.63
C ILE A 147 -4.35 6.81 5.00
N VAL A 148 -3.12 7.30 5.22
CA VAL A 148 -2.73 7.91 6.50
C VAL A 148 -3.60 9.12 6.87
N ALA A 149 -3.98 9.93 5.88
CA ALA A 149 -4.90 11.04 6.11
C ALA A 149 -6.30 10.55 6.52
N ALA A 150 -6.82 9.50 5.86
CA ALA A 150 -8.09 8.89 6.21
C ALA A 150 -8.07 8.26 7.62
N VAL A 151 -6.99 7.52 7.96
CA VAL A 151 -6.78 6.95 9.30
C VAL A 151 -6.82 8.04 10.36
N ARG A 152 -6.12 9.15 10.14
CA ARG A 152 -6.13 10.29 11.06
C ARG A 152 -7.53 10.87 11.23
N ALA A 153 -8.25 11.08 10.14
CA ALA A 153 -9.62 11.59 10.18
C ALA A 153 -10.56 10.66 10.97
N MET A 154 -10.47 9.34 10.73
CA MET A 154 -11.26 8.32 11.45
C MET A 154 -10.97 8.31 12.95
N LEU A 155 -9.69 8.39 13.35
CA LEU A 155 -9.32 8.42 14.77
C LEU A 155 -9.78 9.71 15.46
N ILE A 156 -9.77 10.84 14.77
CA ILE A 156 -10.26 12.12 15.32
C ILE A 156 -11.79 12.06 15.48
N GLU A 157 -12.51 11.63 14.46
CA GLU A 157 -13.97 11.58 14.46
C GLU A 157 -14.50 10.58 15.50
N SER A 158 -13.95 9.38 15.56
CA SER A 158 -14.35 8.34 16.52
C SER A 158 -13.93 8.64 17.96
N LYS A 159 -13.05 9.63 18.19
CA LYS A 159 -12.43 9.93 19.50
C LYS A 159 -11.68 8.76 20.12
N LEU A 160 -11.37 7.75 19.33
CA LEU A 160 -10.51 6.64 19.73
C LEU A 160 -9.05 7.10 19.78
N GLY A 161 -8.30 6.57 20.73
CA GLY A 161 -6.89 6.90 20.87
C GLY A 161 -6.04 6.43 19.67
N PRO A 162 -4.83 6.99 19.49
CA PRO A 162 -3.98 6.65 18.34
C PRO A 162 -3.56 5.18 18.30
N ALA A 163 -3.66 4.42 19.39
CA ALA A 163 -3.39 2.98 19.41
C ALA A 163 -4.37 2.14 18.56
N PHE A 164 -5.52 2.71 18.18
CA PHE A 164 -6.48 2.06 17.28
C PHE A 164 -6.16 2.24 15.79
N TRP A 165 -4.98 2.77 15.45
CA TRP A 165 -4.58 3.04 14.08
C TRP A 165 -4.66 1.80 13.16
N GLU A 166 -4.38 0.62 13.67
CA GLU A 166 -4.41 -0.64 12.91
C GLU A 166 -5.81 -0.88 12.34
N TYR A 167 -6.84 -0.83 13.19
CA TYR A 167 -8.23 -1.00 12.76
C TYR A 167 -8.71 0.11 11.82
N ALA A 168 -8.30 1.36 12.10
CA ALA A 168 -8.61 2.47 11.22
C ALA A 168 -7.91 2.34 9.85
N TYR A 169 -6.71 1.76 9.82
CA TYR A 169 -5.96 1.52 8.59
C TYR A 169 -6.66 0.46 7.73
N THR A 170 -7.04 -0.67 8.33
CA THR A 170 -7.82 -1.73 7.66
C THR A 170 -9.12 -1.16 7.07
N HIS A 171 -9.85 -0.37 7.85
CA HIS A 171 -11.09 0.25 7.38
C HIS A 171 -10.83 1.26 6.24
N ALA A 172 -9.78 2.06 6.34
CA ALA A 172 -9.41 3.02 5.30
C ALA A 172 -9.04 2.33 3.98
N VAL A 173 -8.25 1.25 4.02
CA VAL A 173 -7.90 0.44 2.85
C VAL A 173 -9.15 -0.25 2.27
N PHE A 174 -10.01 -0.78 3.13
CA PHE A 174 -11.29 -1.36 2.70
C PHE A 174 -12.12 -0.36 1.88
N LEU A 175 -12.27 0.88 2.37
CA LEU A 175 -13.01 1.93 1.68
C LEU A 175 -12.30 2.39 0.41
N GLU A 176 -10.99 2.64 0.46
CA GLU A 176 -10.21 3.10 -0.71
C GLU A 176 -10.31 2.13 -1.87
N ASN A 177 -10.26 0.83 -1.61
CA ASN A 177 -10.43 -0.19 -2.63
C ASN A 177 -11.81 -0.17 -3.29
N ARG A 178 -12.84 0.30 -2.59
CA ARG A 178 -14.25 0.23 -3.04
C ARG A 178 -14.80 1.53 -3.59
N ILE A 179 -14.18 2.64 -3.26
CA ILE A 179 -14.63 3.96 -3.74
C ILE A 179 -14.15 4.18 -5.17
N ALA A 180 -15.11 4.34 -6.10
CA ALA A 180 -14.84 4.73 -7.48
C ALA A 180 -14.40 6.20 -7.55
N ARG A 181 -13.41 6.52 -8.38
CA ARG A 181 -12.89 7.88 -8.53
C ARG A 181 -12.69 8.24 -10.00
N GLY A 182 -12.89 9.52 -10.32
CA GLY A 182 -12.64 10.03 -11.67
C GLY A 182 -13.45 9.36 -12.78
N GLY A 183 -14.64 8.84 -12.48
CA GLY A 183 -15.48 8.13 -13.44
C GLY A 183 -14.98 6.74 -13.83
N GLN A 184 -13.94 6.22 -13.14
CA GLN A 184 -13.43 4.87 -13.35
C GLN A 184 -14.02 3.91 -12.30
N PRO A 185 -14.17 2.61 -12.64
CA PRO A 185 -14.54 1.60 -11.66
C PRO A 185 -13.58 1.57 -10.48
N SER A 186 -14.08 1.18 -9.30
CA SER A 186 -13.23 1.03 -8.11
C SER A 186 -12.14 -0.03 -8.33
N SER A 187 -11.06 0.03 -7.54
CA SER A 187 -9.99 -0.99 -7.60
C SER A 187 -10.54 -2.38 -7.33
N TYR A 188 -11.51 -2.49 -6.42
CA TYR A 188 -12.21 -3.74 -6.13
C TYR A 188 -12.96 -4.28 -7.37
N GLU A 189 -13.73 -3.42 -8.04
CA GLU A 189 -14.47 -3.81 -9.24
C GLU A 189 -13.52 -4.22 -10.38
N GLN A 190 -12.41 -3.52 -10.54
CA GLN A 190 -11.38 -3.87 -11.54
C GLN A 190 -10.70 -5.22 -11.24
N CYS A 191 -10.55 -5.60 -9.96
CA CYS A 191 -9.94 -6.87 -9.56
C CYS A 191 -10.92 -8.04 -9.65
N PHE A 192 -12.16 -7.85 -9.17
CA PHE A 192 -13.09 -8.94 -8.94
C PHE A 192 -14.27 -8.97 -9.93
N GLY A 193 -14.41 -7.96 -10.79
CA GLY A 193 -15.51 -7.84 -11.74
C GLY A 193 -16.87 -7.64 -11.07
N LYS A 194 -16.92 -7.23 -9.81
CA LYS A 194 -18.13 -7.06 -9.01
C LYS A 194 -18.22 -5.64 -8.45
N VAL A 195 -19.38 -5.04 -8.57
CA VAL A 195 -19.66 -3.75 -7.92
C VAL A 195 -19.65 -3.95 -6.40
N PRO A 196 -18.92 -3.12 -5.65
CA PRO A 196 -18.86 -3.25 -4.19
C PRO A 196 -20.23 -2.95 -3.56
N ASP A 197 -20.58 -3.74 -2.55
CA ASP A 197 -21.76 -3.49 -1.70
C ASP A 197 -21.36 -2.68 -0.47
N PHE A 198 -22.10 -1.62 -0.18
CA PHE A 198 -21.93 -0.72 0.95
C PHE A 198 -23.05 -0.82 2.00
N ALA A 199 -24.01 -1.74 1.82
CA ALA A 199 -25.18 -1.83 2.70
C ALA A 199 -24.84 -2.03 4.19
N ASN A 200 -23.72 -2.70 4.48
CA ASN A 200 -23.26 -3.00 5.83
C ASN A 200 -21.99 -2.23 6.21
N VAL A 201 -21.71 -1.11 5.54
CA VAL A 201 -20.55 -0.29 5.87
C VAL A 201 -20.97 0.78 6.86
N HIS A 202 -20.33 0.76 8.01
CA HIS A 202 -20.58 1.66 9.12
C HIS A 202 -19.42 2.63 9.32
N PRO A 203 -19.64 3.82 9.90
CA PRO A 203 -18.57 4.73 10.27
C PRO A 203 -17.58 4.07 11.24
N PHE A 204 -16.29 4.35 11.06
CA PHE A 204 -15.28 3.83 11.97
C PHE A 204 -15.52 4.33 13.41
N GLY A 205 -15.55 3.40 14.36
CA GLY A 205 -15.76 3.72 15.78
C GLY A 205 -17.24 3.93 16.17
N GLU A 206 -18.18 3.58 15.28
CA GLU A 206 -19.60 3.58 15.63
C GLU A 206 -19.88 2.62 16.79
N LEU A 207 -20.75 3.03 17.68
CA LEU A 207 -21.18 2.19 18.81
C LEU A 207 -22.11 1.09 18.31
N VAL A 208 -21.72 -0.16 18.53
CA VAL A 208 -22.49 -1.33 18.13
C VAL A 208 -22.96 -2.09 19.36
N ALA A 209 -24.24 -2.44 19.41
CA ALA A 209 -24.77 -3.34 20.42
C ALA A 209 -24.68 -4.78 19.91
N CYS A 210 -23.92 -5.62 20.62
CA CYS A 210 -23.82 -7.03 20.33
C CYS A 210 -24.66 -7.84 21.29
N TRP A 211 -25.52 -8.72 20.76
CA TRP A 211 -26.21 -9.70 21.58
C TRP A 211 -25.27 -10.86 21.94
N VAL A 212 -25.07 -11.10 23.23
CA VAL A 212 -24.29 -12.21 23.76
C VAL A 212 -25.20 -13.31 24.27
N GLN A 213 -24.95 -14.56 23.90
CA GLN A 213 -25.75 -15.69 24.32
C GLN A 213 -25.71 -15.84 25.86
N PRO A 214 -26.84 -16.23 26.52
CA PRO A 214 -26.91 -16.31 27.97
C PRO A 214 -25.83 -17.18 28.62
N LEU A 215 -25.39 -18.25 27.97
CA LEU A 215 -24.31 -19.13 28.44
C LEU A 215 -22.91 -18.48 28.41
N GLN A 216 -22.73 -17.39 27.67
CA GLN A 216 -21.47 -16.66 27.54
C GLN A 216 -21.45 -15.36 28.36
N ARG A 217 -22.56 -15.01 29.00
CA ARG A 217 -22.65 -13.80 29.84
C ARG A 217 -22.12 -14.06 31.22
N HIS A 218 -21.33 -13.15 31.73
CA HIS A 218 -21.06 -13.09 33.16
C HIS A 218 -22.29 -12.57 33.92
N LYS A 219 -22.44 -12.94 35.21
CA LYS A 219 -23.64 -12.60 36.02
C LYS A 219 -23.98 -11.10 36.12
N LEU A 220 -23.04 -10.22 35.74
CA LEU A 220 -23.18 -8.77 35.85
C LEU A 220 -23.11 -8.06 34.49
N GLU A 221 -23.14 -8.78 33.37
CA GLU A 221 -23.20 -8.25 32.01
C GLU A 221 -24.60 -8.29 31.42
#